data_a3d7bb616631ac2935244129201a63e0
#
_entry.id   a3d7bb616631ac2935244129201a63e0
#
_cell.length_a   1.000
_cell.length_b   1.000
_cell.length_c   1.000
_cell.angle_alpha   90.00
_cell.angle_beta   90.00
_cell.angle_gamma   90.00
#
_symmetry.space_group_name_H-M   'P 1'
#
loop_
_entity.id
_entity.type
_entity.pdbx_description
1 polymer ?
#
loop_
_entity_poly.entity_id
_entity_poly.type
_entity_poly.pdbx_seq_one_letter_code
_entity_poly.pdbx_strand_id
1 'polypeptide(L)'
;PQTHEGSEGLAALFKRLSRTSPRVNIVRIFEDGDYVFAHTEYDFATSNIGFEVFRFEDGQAVEHWDNIQRRQGPNPSGHSMVDGPVEATDLSLTESNRKLVGSFVKDILIDRRLGELENYIDQERFTQHNPRIADGLSALRSALGSASSNELTIAYDRMHRLLAEGSFVLSVIEGSFGGVHSSFYDLFRISDGKLVEHWDTIEAVPPPGEWKNDNGKF
;
A
#
# COMPACT_ATOMS: atom_id res chain seq x y z
N PRO A 1 -14.73 5.66 -12.59
CA PRO A 1 -13.64 4.78 -13.03
C PRO A 1 -14.00 4.15 -14.37
N GLN A 2 -13.02 4.02 -15.26
CA GLN A 2 -13.19 3.29 -16.52
C GLN A 2 -12.58 1.92 -16.34
N THR A 3 -13.31 0.86 -16.70
CA THR A 3 -12.76 -0.48 -16.77
C THR A 3 -12.07 -0.68 -18.11
N HIS A 4 -10.97 -1.35 -18.09
CA HIS A 4 -10.20 -1.73 -19.27
C HIS A 4 -9.98 -3.24 -19.21
N GLU A 5 -10.93 -3.98 -19.80
CA GLU A 5 -10.92 -5.44 -19.80
C GLU A 5 -10.38 -5.99 -21.12
N GLY A 6 -9.62 -7.06 -21.02
CA GLY A 6 -9.02 -7.74 -22.15
C GLY A 6 -8.03 -6.91 -22.95
N SER A 7 -7.52 -7.47 -24.02
CA SER A 7 -6.51 -6.83 -24.87
C SER A 7 -7.02 -5.55 -25.56
N GLU A 8 -8.29 -5.50 -25.94
CA GLU A 8 -8.88 -4.32 -26.57
C GLU A 8 -9.06 -3.15 -25.59
N GLY A 9 -9.50 -3.43 -24.35
CA GLY A 9 -9.62 -2.43 -23.29
C GLY A 9 -8.24 -1.87 -22.90
N LEU A 10 -7.24 -2.73 -22.78
CA LEU A 10 -5.87 -2.33 -22.49
C LEU A 10 -5.26 -1.49 -23.62
N ALA A 11 -5.47 -1.87 -24.88
CA ALA A 11 -5.04 -1.09 -26.04
C ALA A 11 -5.70 0.30 -26.07
N ALA A 12 -6.99 0.41 -25.74
CA ALA A 12 -7.70 1.68 -25.64
C ALA A 12 -7.13 2.57 -24.52
N LEU A 13 -6.76 1.98 -23.37
CA LEU A 13 -6.10 2.68 -22.29
C LEU A 13 -4.75 3.26 -22.74
N PHE A 14 -3.87 2.44 -23.31
CA PHE A 14 -2.56 2.90 -23.80
C PHE A 14 -2.67 3.96 -24.88
N LYS A 15 -3.61 3.82 -25.82
CA LYS A 15 -3.87 4.84 -26.85
C LYS A 15 -4.32 6.18 -26.24
N ARG A 16 -5.07 6.14 -25.13
CA ARG A 16 -5.46 7.37 -24.42
C ARG A 16 -4.27 7.98 -23.68
N LEU A 17 -3.51 7.18 -22.95
CA LEU A 17 -2.36 7.62 -22.19
C LEU A 17 -1.26 8.20 -23.10
N SER A 18 -1.00 7.59 -24.25
CA SER A 18 0.03 8.07 -25.19
C SER A 18 -0.14 9.50 -25.69
N ARG A 19 -1.34 10.05 -25.56
CA ARG A 19 -1.63 11.47 -25.94
C ARG A 19 -1.05 12.48 -24.94
N THR A 20 -0.74 12.07 -23.75
CA THR A 20 -0.27 12.94 -22.65
C THR A 20 1.22 12.78 -22.35
N SER A 21 1.94 11.95 -23.12
CA SER A 21 3.36 11.60 -22.88
C SER A 21 3.59 11.21 -21.41
N PRO A 22 2.84 10.25 -20.87
CA PRO A 22 2.90 9.90 -19.47
C PRO A 22 4.28 9.30 -19.14
N ARG A 23 4.77 9.58 -17.95
CA ARG A 23 5.93 8.92 -17.38
C ARG A 23 5.49 8.02 -16.25
N VAL A 24 5.99 6.80 -16.24
CA VAL A 24 5.84 5.83 -15.16
C VAL A 24 7.23 5.47 -14.69
N ASN A 25 7.50 5.70 -13.42
CA ASN A 25 8.70 5.26 -12.76
C ASN A 25 8.34 4.16 -11.77
N ILE A 26 8.87 2.95 -11.97
CA ILE A 26 8.75 1.86 -11.01
C ILE A 26 9.85 2.07 -9.98
N VAL A 27 9.46 2.41 -8.76
CA VAL A 27 10.37 2.72 -7.64
C VAL A 27 10.89 1.42 -7.03
N ARG A 28 9.98 0.49 -6.73
CA ARG A 28 10.30 -0.86 -6.23
C ARG A 28 9.31 -1.86 -6.75
N ILE A 29 9.77 -3.10 -6.88
CA ILE A 29 8.98 -4.22 -7.39
C ILE A 29 9.41 -5.49 -6.68
N PHE A 30 8.48 -6.38 -6.42
CA PHE A 30 8.76 -7.73 -5.95
C PHE A 30 7.69 -8.72 -6.41
N GLU A 31 8.00 -10.02 -6.32
CA GLU A 31 7.09 -11.11 -6.70
C GLU A 31 6.74 -12.01 -5.51
N ASP A 32 5.57 -12.61 -5.56
CA ASP A 32 5.08 -13.58 -4.58
C ASP A 32 4.19 -14.62 -5.28
N GLY A 33 4.78 -15.74 -5.66
CA GLY A 33 4.09 -16.75 -6.46
C GLY A 33 3.61 -16.18 -7.79
N ASP A 34 2.29 -16.22 -8.02
CA ASP A 34 1.68 -15.70 -9.24
C ASP A 34 1.42 -14.18 -9.19
N TYR A 35 1.80 -13.52 -8.12
CA TYR A 35 1.57 -12.09 -7.93
C TYR A 35 2.84 -11.27 -8.09
N VAL A 36 2.68 -10.09 -8.67
CA VAL A 36 3.72 -9.05 -8.74
C VAL A 36 3.17 -7.78 -8.14
N PHE A 37 3.91 -7.21 -7.20
CA PHE A 37 3.66 -5.88 -6.66
C PHE A 37 4.61 -4.87 -7.28
N ALA A 38 4.13 -3.66 -7.59
CA ALA A 38 4.94 -2.53 -7.97
C ALA A 38 4.51 -1.25 -7.26
N HIS A 39 5.47 -0.55 -6.65
CA HIS A 39 5.32 0.81 -6.16
C HIS A 39 5.78 1.77 -7.25
N THR A 40 4.88 2.61 -7.75
CA THR A 40 5.08 3.43 -8.93
C THR A 40 4.90 4.92 -8.64
N GLU A 41 5.60 5.77 -9.39
CA GLU A 41 5.30 7.18 -9.55
C GLU A 41 4.73 7.42 -10.96
N TYR A 42 3.63 8.12 -11.02
CA TYR A 42 3.00 8.57 -12.25
C TYR A 42 3.15 10.08 -12.40
N ASP A 43 3.70 10.50 -13.54
CA ASP A 43 3.74 11.91 -13.95
C ASP A 43 2.84 12.08 -15.18
N PHE A 44 1.54 12.20 -14.90
CA PHE A 44 0.51 12.49 -15.91
C PHE A 44 0.17 13.99 -15.91
N ALA A 45 -1.11 14.33 -15.79
CA ALA A 45 -1.53 15.71 -15.54
C ALA A 45 -1.27 16.14 -14.08
N THR A 46 -1.15 15.17 -13.18
CA THR A 46 -0.79 15.32 -11.76
C THR A 46 0.16 14.21 -11.39
N SER A 47 1.09 14.48 -10.47
CA SER A 47 1.95 13.44 -9.92
C SER A 47 1.15 12.58 -8.93
N ASN A 48 1.15 11.28 -9.15
CA ASN A 48 0.49 10.29 -8.30
C ASN A 48 1.48 9.20 -7.89
N ILE A 49 1.15 8.53 -6.80
CA ILE A 49 1.79 7.31 -6.33
C ILE A 49 0.80 6.18 -6.52
N GLY A 50 1.24 5.09 -7.13
CA GLY A 50 0.45 3.88 -7.31
C GLY A 50 1.09 2.68 -6.62
N PHE A 51 0.26 1.89 -5.98
CA PHE A 51 0.57 0.55 -5.54
C PHE A 51 -0.21 -0.41 -6.44
N GLU A 52 0.50 -1.11 -7.30
CA GLU A 52 -0.04 -1.96 -8.35
C GLU A 52 0.15 -3.43 -7.97
N VAL A 53 -0.89 -4.23 -8.09
CA VAL A 53 -0.84 -5.68 -7.90
C VAL A 53 -1.33 -6.35 -9.15
N PHE A 54 -0.51 -7.20 -9.75
CA PHE A 54 -0.86 -8.02 -10.90
C PHE A 54 -0.87 -9.49 -10.49
N ARG A 55 -1.81 -10.26 -11.04
CA ARG A 55 -1.78 -11.71 -10.99
C ARG A 55 -1.52 -12.26 -12.39
N PHE A 56 -0.65 -13.25 -12.46
CA PHE A 56 -0.24 -13.89 -13.70
C PHE A 56 -0.70 -15.34 -13.75
N GLU A 57 -1.09 -15.80 -14.93
CA GLU A 57 -1.31 -17.21 -15.28
C GLU A 57 -0.64 -17.47 -16.63
N ASP A 58 0.12 -18.56 -16.76
CA ASP A 58 0.82 -18.94 -17.98
C ASP A 58 1.64 -17.80 -18.64
N GLY A 59 2.25 -16.95 -17.80
CA GLY A 59 3.06 -15.80 -18.24
C GLY A 59 2.25 -14.60 -18.75
N GLN A 60 0.94 -14.59 -18.54
CA GLN A 60 0.04 -13.49 -18.91
C GLN A 60 -0.55 -12.83 -17.67
N ALA A 61 -0.61 -11.50 -17.65
CA ALA A 61 -1.34 -10.77 -16.61
C ALA A 61 -2.84 -10.99 -16.82
N VAL A 62 -3.50 -11.62 -15.87
CA VAL A 62 -4.93 -11.97 -15.92
C VAL A 62 -5.80 -11.11 -15.02
N GLU A 63 -5.23 -10.53 -13.97
CA GLU A 63 -5.89 -9.59 -13.08
C GLU A 63 -4.95 -8.46 -12.65
N HIS A 64 -5.54 -7.32 -12.38
CA HIS A 64 -4.83 -6.14 -11.92
C HIS A 64 -5.68 -5.37 -10.91
N TRP A 65 -5.08 -5.03 -9.80
CA TRP A 65 -5.61 -4.11 -8.80
C TRP A 65 -4.62 -2.97 -8.59
N ASP A 66 -5.13 -1.79 -8.39
CA ASP A 66 -4.33 -0.62 -8.06
C ASP A 66 -4.86 0.13 -6.84
N ASN A 67 -4.01 0.90 -6.21
CA ASN A 67 -4.39 1.91 -5.23
C ASN A 67 -3.59 3.18 -5.53
N ILE A 68 -4.27 4.21 -6.01
CA ILE A 68 -3.61 5.41 -6.53
C ILE A 68 -3.94 6.61 -5.66
N GLN A 69 -2.90 7.27 -5.17
CA GLN A 69 -3.00 8.46 -4.35
C GLN A 69 -2.22 9.62 -5.00
N ARG A 70 -2.77 10.83 -4.91
CA ARG A 70 -2.03 12.01 -5.31
C ARG A 70 -0.77 12.15 -4.48
N ARG A 71 0.38 12.36 -5.15
CA ARG A 71 1.65 12.65 -4.46
C ARG A 71 1.51 13.91 -3.62
N GLN A 72 1.92 13.81 -2.37
CA GLN A 72 2.00 14.93 -1.44
C GLN A 72 3.46 15.27 -1.16
N GLY A 73 3.68 16.41 -0.53
CA GLY A 73 5.01 16.82 -0.08
C GLY A 73 5.56 15.85 0.99
N PRO A 74 6.82 16.04 1.39
CA PRO A 74 7.42 15.17 2.39
C PRO A 74 6.63 15.21 3.71
N ASN A 75 6.73 14.11 4.45
CA ASN A 75 6.13 14.00 5.78
C ASN A 75 6.81 14.96 6.78
N PRO A 76 6.31 15.07 8.01
CA PRO A 76 6.93 15.97 9.03
C PRO A 76 8.39 15.64 9.37
N SER A 77 8.88 14.43 9.06
CA SER A 77 10.27 14.02 9.23
C SER A 77 11.15 14.25 7.98
N GLY A 78 10.56 14.72 6.87
CA GLY A 78 11.28 15.05 5.64
C GLY A 78 11.32 13.92 4.60
N HIS A 79 10.68 12.79 4.84
CA HIS A 79 10.64 11.65 3.91
C HIS A 79 9.54 11.82 2.87
N SER A 80 9.87 11.49 1.61
CA SER A 80 8.88 11.45 0.54
C SER A 80 8.12 10.13 0.52
N MET A 81 7.03 10.07 -0.26
CA MET A 81 6.23 8.86 -0.41
C MET A 81 6.96 7.73 -1.16
N VAL A 82 8.17 7.96 -1.70
CA VAL A 82 8.86 7.02 -2.60
C VAL A 82 10.30 6.73 -2.25
N ASP A 83 10.95 7.51 -1.38
CA ASP A 83 12.34 7.26 -0.99
C ASP A 83 12.48 6.00 -0.12
N GLY A 84 13.71 5.68 0.27
CA GLY A 84 14.06 4.47 1.00
C GLY A 84 14.56 3.33 0.10
N PRO A 85 14.85 2.15 0.66
CA PRO A 85 15.35 0.98 -0.06
C PRO A 85 14.39 0.52 -1.16
N VAL A 86 14.94 0.05 -2.27
CA VAL A 86 14.17 -0.37 -3.45
C VAL A 86 14.19 -1.87 -3.71
N GLU A 87 15.19 -2.57 -3.18
CA GLU A 87 15.39 -4.00 -3.39
C GLU A 87 15.00 -4.82 -2.15
N ALA A 88 14.35 -5.96 -2.37
CA ALA A 88 14.10 -6.92 -1.32
C ALA A 88 15.43 -7.59 -0.89
N THR A 89 15.63 -7.70 0.41
CA THR A 89 16.74 -8.42 1.03
C THR A 89 16.21 -9.58 1.88
N ASP A 90 17.09 -10.41 2.42
CA ASP A 90 16.71 -11.46 3.36
C ASP A 90 15.64 -12.43 2.83
N LEU A 91 15.78 -12.87 1.59
CA LEU A 91 14.79 -13.70 0.87
C LEU A 91 14.43 -14.99 1.65
N SER A 92 15.35 -15.53 2.41
CA SER A 92 15.11 -16.72 3.26
C SER A 92 14.12 -16.44 4.41
N LEU A 93 13.87 -15.18 4.75
CA LEU A 93 12.98 -14.76 5.83
C LEU A 93 11.56 -14.39 5.35
N THR A 94 11.26 -14.54 4.06
CA THR A 94 9.97 -14.17 3.45
C THR A 94 8.77 -14.62 4.28
N GLU A 95 8.70 -15.91 4.61
CA GLU A 95 7.55 -16.47 5.34
C GLU A 95 7.48 -16.02 6.81
N SER A 96 8.61 -15.80 7.47
CA SER A 96 8.63 -15.26 8.83
C SER A 96 8.19 -13.79 8.84
N ASN A 97 8.63 -13.01 7.87
CA ASN A 97 8.26 -11.61 7.71
C ASN A 97 6.78 -11.46 7.34
N ARG A 98 6.26 -12.31 6.44
CA ARG A 98 4.82 -12.39 6.14
C ARG A 98 3.98 -12.62 7.41
N LYS A 99 4.38 -13.58 8.24
CA LYS A 99 3.69 -13.88 9.51
C LYS A 99 3.75 -12.72 10.49
N LEU A 100 4.90 -12.06 10.60
CA LEU A 100 5.07 -10.89 11.47
C LEU A 100 4.11 -9.78 11.08
N VAL A 101 4.08 -9.40 9.80
CA VAL A 101 3.18 -8.35 9.30
C VAL A 101 1.72 -8.77 9.41
N GLY A 102 1.38 -10.03 9.11
CA GLY A 102 0.01 -10.53 9.29
C GLY A 102 -0.48 -10.41 10.73
N SER A 103 0.39 -10.73 11.70
CA SER A 103 0.10 -10.54 13.13
C SER A 103 -0.02 -9.06 13.49
N PHE A 104 0.90 -8.21 13.00
CA PHE A 104 0.83 -6.76 13.20
C PHE A 104 -0.48 -6.16 12.67
N VAL A 105 -0.86 -6.50 11.44
CA VAL A 105 -2.11 -6.01 10.83
C VAL A 105 -3.31 -6.44 11.67
N LYS A 106 -3.37 -7.73 12.06
CA LYS A 106 -4.46 -8.23 12.89
C LYS A 106 -4.49 -7.57 14.27
N ASP A 107 -3.39 -7.64 14.99
CA ASP A 107 -3.36 -7.28 16.41
C ASP A 107 -3.38 -5.75 16.62
N ILE A 108 -2.67 -5.01 15.78
CA ILE A 108 -2.50 -3.56 15.94
C ILE A 108 -3.50 -2.77 15.11
N LEU A 109 -3.61 -3.08 13.80
CA LEU A 109 -4.42 -2.26 12.92
C LEU A 109 -5.92 -2.58 13.07
N ILE A 110 -6.29 -3.88 13.05
CA ILE A 110 -7.69 -4.32 13.11
C ILE A 110 -8.19 -4.41 14.55
N ASP A 111 -7.51 -5.20 15.41
CA ASP A 111 -7.95 -5.43 16.80
C ASP A 111 -7.63 -4.26 17.75
N ARG A 112 -6.88 -3.25 17.27
CA ARG A 112 -6.58 -2.01 18.00
C ARG A 112 -5.81 -2.20 19.31
N ARG A 113 -5.00 -3.25 19.44
CA ARG A 113 -4.18 -3.53 20.62
C ARG A 113 -2.92 -2.65 20.65
N LEU A 114 -3.10 -1.32 20.67
CA LEU A 114 -2.02 -0.33 20.56
C LEU A 114 -0.97 -0.44 21.69
N GLY A 115 -1.31 -1.08 22.81
CA GLY A 115 -0.36 -1.37 23.89
C GLY A 115 0.72 -2.37 23.49
N GLU A 116 0.49 -3.17 22.45
CA GLU A 116 1.42 -4.19 21.96
C GLU A 116 2.30 -3.71 20.80
N LEU A 117 2.17 -2.45 20.38
CA LEU A 117 2.86 -1.87 19.22
C LEU A 117 4.40 -2.08 19.28
N GLU A 118 4.98 -2.00 20.46
CA GLU A 118 6.41 -2.19 20.70
C GLU A 118 6.92 -3.63 20.42
N ASN A 119 6.00 -4.60 20.38
CA ASN A 119 6.36 -5.98 20.03
C ASN A 119 6.68 -6.12 18.54
N TYR A 120 6.16 -5.22 17.72
CA TYR A 120 6.26 -5.28 16.24
C TYR A 120 7.23 -4.28 15.65
N ILE A 121 7.31 -3.07 16.20
CA ILE A 121 8.01 -1.93 15.63
C ILE A 121 9.36 -1.72 16.28
N ASP A 122 10.37 -1.39 15.47
CA ASP A 122 11.65 -0.90 15.98
C ASP A 122 11.45 0.53 16.49
N GLN A 123 11.67 0.73 17.77
CA GLN A 123 11.39 2.00 18.44
C GLN A 123 12.32 3.13 17.99
N GLU A 124 13.56 2.80 17.61
CA GLU A 124 14.61 3.76 17.27
C GLU A 124 14.71 4.02 15.76
N ARG A 125 14.34 3.03 14.94
CA ARG A 125 14.62 3.02 13.49
C ARG A 125 13.39 3.05 12.61
N PHE A 126 12.18 3.26 13.14
CA PHE A 126 10.97 3.23 12.35
C PHE A 126 10.81 4.50 11.50
N THR A 127 11.00 4.34 10.21
CA THR A 127 10.83 5.41 9.19
C THR A 127 9.43 5.35 8.58
N GLN A 128 8.81 6.51 8.44
CA GLN A 128 7.47 6.65 7.91
C GLN A 128 7.48 7.43 6.60
N HIS A 129 6.69 6.98 5.60
CA HIS A 129 6.55 7.66 4.31
C HIS A 129 5.11 8.16 4.05
N ASN A 130 4.18 7.90 4.96
CA ASN A 130 2.87 8.55 4.91
C ASN A 130 3.04 10.07 5.07
N PRO A 131 2.49 10.90 4.16
CA PRO A 131 2.74 12.35 4.15
C PRO A 131 2.24 13.09 5.39
N ARG A 132 1.46 12.45 6.25
CA ARG A 132 0.83 13.05 7.45
C ARG A 132 1.44 12.56 8.76
N ILE A 133 2.28 11.53 8.74
CA ILE A 133 2.78 10.86 9.95
C ILE A 133 4.30 11.05 10.00
N ALA A 134 4.81 11.50 11.15
CA ALA A 134 6.25 11.58 11.40
C ALA A 134 6.83 10.18 11.69
N ASP A 135 8.15 10.08 11.69
CA ASP A 135 8.88 8.88 12.07
C ASP A 135 8.65 8.50 13.53
N GLY A 136 8.87 7.23 13.80
CA GLY A 136 8.96 6.66 15.13
C GLY A 136 7.64 6.18 15.71
N LEU A 137 7.76 5.35 16.71
CA LEU A 137 6.69 4.65 17.38
C LEU A 137 5.62 5.60 17.97
N SER A 138 6.05 6.72 18.55
CA SER A 138 5.14 7.68 19.19
C SER A 138 4.20 8.35 18.19
N ALA A 139 4.73 8.74 17.03
CA ALA A 139 3.94 9.36 15.97
C ALA A 139 2.93 8.37 15.39
N LEU A 140 3.36 7.12 15.15
CA LEU A 140 2.45 6.07 14.70
C LEU A 140 1.37 5.76 15.72
N ARG A 141 1.74 5.63 17.01
CA ARG A 141 0.77 5.43 18.12
C ARG A 141 -0.27 6.56 18.17
N SER A 142 0.17 7.79 18.00
CA SER A 142 -0.72 8.96 17.97
C SER A 142 -1.65 8.92 16.75
N ALA A 143 -1.13 8.62 15.57
CA ALA A 143 -1.93 8.52 14.35
C ALA A 143 -3.00 7.43 14.45
N LEU A 144 -2.62 6.26 14.95
CA LEU A 144 -3.55 5.15 15.17
C LEU A 144 -4.51 5.40 16.34
N GLY A 145 -4.09 6.13 17.37
CA GLY A 145 -4.89 6.43 18.58
C GLY A 145 -5.92 7.54 18.43
N SER A 146 -5.81 8.38 17.39
CA SER A 146 -6.63 9.58 17.19
C SER A 146 -8.07 9.25 16.75
N ALA A 147 -8.81 8.51 17.57
CA ALA A 147 -10.21 8.18 17.34
C ALA A 147 -11.19 9.37 17.56
N SER A 148 -10.69 10.57 17.88
CA SER A 148 -11.54 11.65 18.40
C SER A 148 -11.50 12.98 17.63
N SER A 149 -10.74 13.13 16.57
CA SER A 149 -10.81 14.32 15.71
C SER A 149 -11.35 13.93 14.33
N ASN A 150 -12.50 14.44 14.00
CA ASN A 150 -13.42 14.05 12.94
C ASN A 150 -12.90 13.96 11.49
N GLU A 151 -11.64 14.29 11.17
CA GLU A 151 -11.19 14.37 9.78
C GLU A 151 -10.12 13.34 9.38
N LEU A 152 -9.51 12.62 10.32
CA LEU A 152 -8.41 11.70 10.04
C LEU A 152 -8.54 10.33 10.74
N THR A 153 -9.74 9.95 11.15
CA THR A 153 -9.96 8.63 11.77
C THR A 153 -9.68 7.54 10.75
N ILE A 154 -8.67 6.71 11.03
CA ILE A 154 -8.37 5.49 10.27
C ILE A 154 -8.99 4.32 11.02
N ALA A 155 -9.81 3.53 10.33
CA ALA A 155 -10.27 2.22 10.80
C ALA A 155 -9.91 1.17 9.75
N TYR A 156 -9.26 0.10 10.20
CA TYR A 156 -8.96 -1.08 9.41
C TYR A 156 -9.93 -2.18 9.80
N ASP A 157 -10.65 -2.73 8.83
CA ASP A 157 -11.73 -3.67 9.10
C ASP A 157 -11.34 -5.10 8.71
N ARG A 158 -10.77 -5.29 7.53
CA ARG A 158 -10.48 -6.60 6.97
C ARG A 158 -9.23 -6.60 6.09
N MET A 159 -8.33 -7.54 6.35
CA MET A 159 -7.19 -7.83 5.47
C MET A 159 -7.63 -8.82 4.38
N HIS A 160 -7.37 -8.47 3.13
CA HIS A 160 -7.69 -9.28 1.95
C HIS A 160 -6.47 -10.03 1.42
N ARG A 161 -5.28 -9.39 1.40
CA ARG A 161 -4.05 -9.97 0.87
C ARG A 161 -2.84 -9.63 1.73
N LEU A 162 -1.87 -10.54 1.69
CA LEU A 162 -0.49 -10.30 2.10
C LEU A 162 0.41 -10.85 1.00
N LEU A 163 1.25 -9.99 0.41
CA LEU A 163 2.28 -10.36 -0.56
C LEU A 163 3.64 -10.06 0.06
N ALA A 164 4.60 -10.96 -0.11
CA ALA A 164 5.90 -10.83 0.54
C ALA A 164 7.04 -11.37 -0.31
N GLU A 165 8.14 -10.62 -0.33
CA GLU A 165 9.44 -11.10 -0.79
C GLU A 165 10.53 -10.55 0.12
N GLY A 166 11.26 -11.45 0.77
CA GLY A 166 12.35 -11.08 1.66
C GLY A 166 11.90 -10.13 2.76
N SER A 167 12.53 -8.96 2.78
CA SER A 167 12.29 -7.89 3.75
C SER A 167 11.06 -7.04 3.46
N PHE A 168 10.40 -7.18 2.30
CA PHE A 168 9.19 -6.43 1.96
C PHE A 168 7.92 -7.26 2.13
N VAL A 169 6.90 -6.67 2.73
CA VAL A 169 5.57 -7.25 2.84
C VAL A 169 4.52 -6.17 2.58
N LEU A 170 3.66 -6.42 1.58
CA LEU A 170 2.48 -5.61 1.28
C LEU A 170 1.26 -6.21 1.96
N SER A 171 0.46 -5.39 2.64
CA SER A 171 -0.90 -5.74 3.04
C SER A 171 -1.93 -4.92 2.24
N VAL A 172 -3.00 -5.59 1.84
CA VAL A 172 -4.17 -4.97 1.20
C VAL A 172 -5.34 -5.08 2.15
N ILE A 173 -5.84 -3.95 2.61
CA ILE A 173 -6.80 -3.87 3.70
C ILE A 173 -7.99 -3.01 3.31
N GLU A 174 -9.17 -3.48 3.66
CA GLU A 174 -10.43 -2.73 3.61
C GLU A 174 -10.66 -2.01 4.93
N GLY A 175 -11.24 -0.81 4.87
CA GLY A 175 -11.55 -0.05 6.06
C GLY A 175 -12.21 1.29 5.76
N SER A 176 -11.99 2.28 6.62
CA SER A 176 -12.47 3.64 6.38
C SER A 176 -11.44 4.70 6.77
N PHE A 177 -11.42 5.78 5.99
CA PHE A 177 -10.63 6.97 6.24
C PHE A 177 -11.56 8.19 6.31
N GLY A 178 -11.59 8.86 7.46
CA GLY A 178 -12.54 9.96 7.70
C GLY A 178 -14.00 9.55 7.55
N GLY A 179 -14.34 8.29 7.85
CA GLY A 179 -15.67 7.72 7.67
C GLY A 179 -16.02 7.35 6.24
N VAL A 180 -15.10 7.51 5.28
CA VAL A 180 -15.29 7.08 3.89
C VAL A 180 -14.72 5.68 3.70
N HIS A 181 -15.50 4.76 3.11
CA HIS A 181 -15.04 3.42 2.76
C HIS A 181 -13.79 3.51 1.89
N SER A 182 -12.71 2.87 2.29
CA SER A 182 -11.38 3.05 1.69
C SER A 182 -10.62 1.74 1.61
N SER A 183 -9.73 1.68 0.63
CA SER A 183 -8.70 0.66 0.52
C SER A 183 -7.38 1.23 1.01
N PHE A 184 -6.65 0.43 1.77
CA PHE A 184 -5.32 0.71 2.29
C PHE A 184 -4.36 -0.31 1.70
N TYR A 185 -3.33 0.16 1.03
CA TYR A 185 -2.21 -0.67 0.62
C TYR A 185 -1.02 -0.20 1.45
N ASP A 186 -0.59 -1.05 2.39
CA ASP A 186 0.47 -0.76 3.34
C ASP A 186 1.67 -1.65 3.04
N LEU A 187 2.79 -1.05 2.64
CA LEU A 187 4.04 -1.73 2.41
C LEU A 187 4.96 -1.56 3.62
N PHE A 188 5.43 -2.65 4.17
CA PHE A 188 6.35 -2.67 5.29
C PHE A 188 7.70 -3.22 4.87
N ARG A 189 8.76 -2.67 5.46
CA ARG A 189 10.08 -3.29 5.44
C ARG A 189 10.44 -3.78 6.83
N ILE A 190 11.00 -4.98 6.85
CA ILE A 190 11.37 -5.69 8.06
C ILE A 190 12.89 -5.82 8.13
N SER A 191 13.47 -5.60 9.31
CA SER A 191 14.85 -5.88 9.63
C SER A 191 14.93 -6.39 11.07
N ASP A 192 15.75 -7.40 11.32
CA ASP A 192 15.97 -7.97 12.65
C ASP A 192 14.67 -8.39 13.37
N GLY A 193 13.68 -8.88 12.61
CA GLY A 193 12.39 -9.32 13.13
C GLY A 193 11.48 -8.18 13.63
N LYS A 194 11.70 -6.95 13.17
CA LYS A 194 10.89 -5.78 13.47
C LYS A 194 10.53 -5.01 12.20
N LEU A 195 9.39 -4.34 12.23
CA LEU A 195 9.02 -3.35 11.22
C LEU A 195 9.89 -2.11 11.43
N VAL A 196 10.61 -1.72 10.39
CA VAL A 196 11.55 -0.59 10.42
C VAL A 196 11.16 0.53 9.46
N GLU A 197 10.21 0.27 8.55
CA GLU A 197 9.83 1.28 7.55
C GLU A 197 8.44 0.98 6.98
N HIS A 198 7.70 2.02 6.61
CA HIS A 198 6.32 1.92 6.12
C HIS A 198 6.02 2.95 5.05
N TRP A 199 5.43 2.50 3.95
CA TRP A 199 4.82 3.29 2.88
C TRP A 199 3.36 2.90 2.74
N ASP A 200 2.53 3.82 2.34
CA ASP A 200 1.12 3.52 2.09
C ASP A 200 0.52 4.32 0.94
N THR A 201 -0.60 3.81 0.45
CA THR A 201 -1.56 4.55 -0.35
C THR A 201 -2.97 4.29 0.18
N ILE A 202 -3.78 5.34 0.22
CA ILE A 202 -5.17 5.30 0.67
C ILE A 202 -6.07 5.82 -0.44
N GLU A 203 -7.05 5.02 -0.84
CA GLU A 203 -7.99 5.40 -1.90
C GLU A 203 -9.43 5.10 -1.47
N ALA A 204 -10.34 6.04 -1.74
CA ALA A 204 -11.76 5.84 -1.49
C ALA A 204 -12.32 4.76 -2.43
N VAL A 205 -13.05 3.81 -1.88
CA VAL A 205 -13.75 2.78 -2.65
C VAL A 205 -15.08 3.37 -3.13
N PRO A 206 -15.33 3.43 -4.45
CA PRO A 206 -16.61 3.91 -4.97
C PRO A 206 -17.78 3.04 -4.47
N PRO A 207 -18.98 3.62 -4.31
CA PRO A 207 -20.15 2.84 -3.96
C PRO A 207 -20.47 1.79 -5.05
N PRO A 208 -21.07 0.64 -4.70
CA PRO A 208 -21.32 -0.46 -5.65
C PRO A 208 -22.07 -0.05 -6.93
N GLY A 209 -22.94 0.95 -6.86
CA GLY A 209 -23.67 1.47 -8.03
C GLY A 209 -22.80 2.18 -9.07
N GLU A 210 -21.55 2.52 -8.72
CA GLU A 210 -20.57 3.14 -9.62
C GLU A 210 -19.56 2.15 -10.20
N TRP A 211 -19.57 0.90 -9.71
CA TRP A 211 -18.67 -0.15 -10.22
C TRP A 211 -18.97 -0.47 -11.67
N LYS A 212 -17.93 -0.77 -12.43
CA LYS A 212 -18.01 -1.06 -13.87
C LYS A 212 -17.84 -2.54 -14.17
N ASN A 213 -17.37 -3.30 -13.22
CA ASN A 213 -17.28 -4.76 -13.24
C ASN A 213 -17.50 -5.32 -11.82
N ASP A 214 -17.52 -6.65 -11.70
CA ASP A 214 -17.73 -7.37 -10.45
C ASP A 214 -16.43 -7.89 -9.82
N ASN A 215 -15.25 -7.50 -10.34
CA ASN A 215 -13.95 -8.00 -9.85
C ASN A 215 -13.61 -7.50 -8.44
N GLY A 216 -14.26 -6.41 -8.00
CA GLY A 216 -14.00 -5.80 -6.70
C GLY A 216 -12.73 -4.92 -6.69
N LYS A 217 -12.51 -4.30 -5.53
CA LYS A 217 -11.33 -3.45 -5.26
C LYS A 217 -10.22 -4.23 -4.55
N PHE A 218 -10.53 -5.43 -4.02
CA PHE A 218 -9.66 -6.20 -3.14
C PHE A 218 -9.34 -7.59 -3.66
#